data_e86fe7fa4ed727dd49e3965f0ea976de
#
_entry.id   e86fe7fa4ed727dd49e3965f0ea976de
#
_cell.length_a   1.000
_cell.length_b   1.000
_cell.length_c   1.000
_cell.angle_alpha   90.00
_cell.angle_beta   90.00
_cell.angle_gamma   90.00
#
_symmetry.space_group_name_H-M   'P 1'
#
loop_
_entity.id
_entity.type
_entity.pdbx_description
1 polymer ?
#
loop_
_entity_poly.entity_id
_entity_poly.type
_entity_poly.pdbx_seq_one_letter_code
_entity_poly.pdbx_strand_id
1 'polypeptide(L)'
;IHEKNWLENSSGEFGEFFKGFNKNATPFYTPKSFIELFADIQTLFIHSIFADNYINLMDKNLHSIISCPVSNRLLSSKFNLQNALNNNINIAFATDGLSSNISLNIWDELRAGLMAHSDIELSKFATFALKSVTTNPAKALGLNLGELKAGNIADIAVFNGFELSDISQLCIELILHTKSAKALYIKGEKCNY
;
A
#
# COMPACT_ATOMS: atom_id res chain seq x y z
N ILE A 1 6.40 15.85 -6.60
CA ILE A 1 6.18 17.28 -6.25
C ILE A 1 5.75 18.11 -7.47
N HIS A 2 6.35 17.88 -8.64
CA HIS A 2 6.08 18.64 -9.87
C HIS A 2 4.65 18.45 -10.37
N GLU A 3 4.13 17.22 -10.37
CA GLU A 3 2.74 16.91 -10.73
C GLU A 3 1.76 17.60 -9.77
N LYS A 4 2.01 17.55 -8.46
CA LYS A 4 1.19 18.24 -7.46
C LYS A 4 1.11 19.73 -7.74
N ASN A 5 2.26 20.39 -7.98
CA ASN A 5 2.30 21.82 -8.29
C ASN A 5 1.52 22.16 -9.57
N TRP A 6 1.58 21.27 -10.57
CA TRP A 6 0.76 21.43 -11.77
C TRP A 6 -0.73 21.33 -11.47
N LEU A 7 -1.15 20.24 -10.80
CA LEU A 7 -2.56 19.97 -10.54
C LEU A 7 -3.23 21.01 -9.61
N GLU A 8 -2.47 21.54 -8.64
CA GLU A 8 -3.00 22.52 -7.68
C GLU A 8 -2.90 23.97 -8.16
N ASN A 9 -1.84 24.31 -8.90
CA ASN A 9 -1.48 25.71 -9.16
C ASN A 9 -1.15 26.02 -10.62
N SER A 10 -1.29 25.08 -11.54
CA SER A 10 -0.90 25.20 -12.96
C SER A 10 0.57 25.66 -13.14
N SER A 11 1.48 25.23 -12.26
CA SER A 11 2.84 25.72 -12.15
C SER A 11 3.88 24.60 -12.10
N GLY A 12 5.17 24.99 -12.07
CA GLY A 12 6.30 24.07 -12.00
C GLY A 12 6.66 23.46 -13.35
N GLU A 13 7.54 22.45 -13.35
CA GLU A 13 8.09 21.84 -14.56
C GLU A 13 7.01 21.26 -15.49
N PHE A 14 5.95 20.66 -14.95
CA PHE A 14 4.81 20.20 -15.75
C PHE A 14 4.07 21.36 -16.41
N GLY A 15 3.98 22.51 -15.73
CA GLY A 15 3.41 23.73 -16.32
C GLY A 15 4.20 24.20 -17.52
N GLU A 16 5.52 24.28 -17.42
CA GLU A 16 6.40 24.64 -18.54
C GLU A 16 6.31 23.62 -19.69
N PHE A 17 6.32 22.32 -19.37
CA PHE A 17 6.18 21.26 -20.36
C PHE A 17 4.88 21.36 -21.15
N PHE A 18 3.73 21.46 -20.47
CA PHE A 18 2.44 21.53 -21.17
C PHE A 18 2.21 22.83 -21.92
N LYS A 19 2.72 23.96 -21.41
CA LYS A 19 2.68 25.25 -22.12
C LYS A 19 3.51 25.26 -23.41
N GLY A 20 4.50 24.36 -23.52
CA GLY A 20 5.21 24.13 -24.77
C GLY A 20 4.31 23.61 -25.90
N PHE A 21 3.22 22.92 -25.59
CA PHE A 21 2.21 22.43 -26.54
C PHE A 21 1.00 23.36 -26.66
N ASN A 22 0.58 23.93 -25.53
CA ASN A 22 -0.55 24.85 -25.46
C ASN A 22 -0.26 25.95 -24.42
N LYS A 23 -0.09 27.17 -24.87
CA LYS A 23 0.20 28.33 -23.99
C LYS A 23 -0.84 28.56 -22.89
N ASN A 24 -2.08 28.10 -23.12
CA ASN A 24 -3.19 28.19 -22.18
C ASN A 24 -3.46 26.87 -21.47
N ALA A 25 -2.48 25.97 -21.45
CA ALA A 25 -2.64 24.68 -20.76
C ALA A 25 -2.95 24.89 -19.28
N THR A 26 -3.97 24.19 -18.81
CA THR A 26 -4.36 24.08 -17.39
C THR A 26 -4.59 22.62 -17.06
N PRO A 27 -4.48 22.21 -15.78
CA PRO A 27 -4.84 20.87 -15.36
C PRO A 27 -6.30 20.57 -15.69
N PHE A 28 -6.59 19.39 -16.18
CA PHE A 28 -7.95 18.94 -16.45
C PHE A 28 -8.75 18.70 -15.16
N TYR A 29 -8.06 18.19 -14.12
CA TYR A 29 -8.59 17.97 -12.80
C TYR A 29 -7.69 18.57 -11.72
N THR A 30 -8.29 19.00 -10.63
CA THR A 30 -7.58 19.22 -9.37
C THR A 30 -7.49 17.88 -8.62
N PRO A 31 -6.58 17.69 -7.65
CA PRO A 31 -6.57 16.48 -6.83
C PRO A 31 -7.92 16.20 -6.15
N LYS A 32 -8.61 17.24 -5.70
CA LYS A 32 -9.95 17.16 -5.10
C LYS A 32 -10.96 16.60 -6.09
N SER A 33 -11.14 17.27 -7.24
CA SER A 33 -12.11 16.87 -8.25
C SER A 33 -11.81 15.51 -8.85
N PHE A 34 -10.53 15.09 -8.89
CA PHE A 34 -10.13 13.75 -9.32
C PHE A 34 -10.65 12.68 -8.35
N ILE A 35 -10.48 12.86 -7.03
CA ILE A 35 -10.99 11.91 -6.03
C ILE A 35 -12.52 11.88 -6.07
N GLU A 36 -13.19 13.03 -6.21
CA GLU A 36 -14.65 13.13 -6.28
C GLU A 36 -15.26 12.36 -7.48
N LEU A 37 -14.51 12.17 -8.58
CA LEU A 37 -14.95 11.32 -9.70
C LEU A 37 -15.20 9.87 -9.30
N PHE A 38 -14.56 9.39 -8.25
CA PHE A 38 -14.62 8.01 -7.77
C PHE A 38 -15.48 7.86 -6.51
N ALA A 39 -16.24 8.89 -6.11
CA ALA A 39 -16.96 8.91 -4.84
C ALA A 39 -17.83 7.66 -4.58
N ASP A 40 -18.47 7.14 -5.63
CA ASP A 40 -19.38 5.99 -5.55
C ASP A 40 -18.77 4.70 -6.15
N ILE A 41 -17.46 4.67 -6.40
CA ILE A 41 -16.78 3.59 -7.10
C ILE A 41 -15.73 2.97 -6.21
N GLN A 42 -15.73 1.63 -6.08
CA GLN A 42 -14.63 0.93 -5.41
C GLN A 42 -13.31 1.19 -6.15
N THR A 43 -12.39 1.87 -5.48
CA THR A 43 -11.18 2.39 -6.13
C THR A 43 -9.93 2.12 -5.30
N LEU A 44 -8.85 1.75 -6.01
CA LEU A 44 -7.50 1.60 -5.46
C LEU A 44 -6.67 2.80 -5.90
N PHE A 45 -6.30 3.65 -4.95
CA PHE A 45 -5.40 4.77 -5.18
C PHE A 45 -3.95 4.34 -4.92
N ILE A 46 -3.14 4.30 -5.95
CA ILE A 46 -1.75 3.84 -5.86
C ILE A 46 -0.84 4.96 -5.36
N HIS A 47 0.13 4.61 -4.49
CA HIS A 47 1.11 5.49 -3.84
C HIS A 47 0.51 6.57 -2.95
N SER A 48 -0.31 7.47 -3.47
CA SER A 48 -1.01 8.55 -2.75
C SER A 48 -0.10 9.42 -1.86
N ILE A 49 1.15 9.66 -2.27
CA ILE A 49 2.19 10.33 -1.50
C ILE A 49 1.78 11.75 -1.06
N PHE A 50 1.01 12.44 -1.89
CA PHE A 50 0.58 13.82 -1.64
C PHE A 50 -0.91 13.93 -1.31
N ALA A 51 -1.55 12.82 -0.89
CA ALA A 51 -2.98 12.79 -0.61
C ALA A 51 -3.38 13.36 0.77
N ASP A 52 -2.43 13.78 1.61
CA ASP A 52 -2.68 14.18 3.01
C ASP A 52 -3.84 15.18 3.16
N ASN A 53 -3.87 16.20 2.29
CA ASN A 53 -4.91 17.24 2.34
C ASN A 53 -6.26 16.78 1.77
N TYR A 54 -6.32 15.59 1.19
CA TYR A 54 -7.48 15.08 0.46
C TYR A 54 -7.99 13.74 1.01
N ILE A 55 -7.30 13.18 2.01
CA ILE A 55 -7.60 11.85 2.53
C ILE A 55 -9.01 11.76 3.14
N ASN A 56 -9.50 12.88 3.69
CA ASN A 56 -10.84 13.03 4.22
C ASN A 56 -11.95 13.02 3.16
N LEU A 57 -11.61 13.13 1.88
CA LEU A 57 -12.54 13.00 0.75
C LEU A 57 -12.71 11.54 0.30
N MET A 58 -11.85 10.65 0.78
CA MET A 58 -11.92 9.22 0.45
C MET A 58 -13.00 8.52 1.28
N ASP A 59 -13.83 7.71 0.65
CA ASP A 59 -14.77 6.84 1.35
C ASP A 59 -14.03 5.60 1.88
N LYS A 60 -14.03 5.41 3.20
CA LYS A 60 -13.36 4.28 3.88
C LYS A 60 -13.93 2.89 3.55
N ASN A 61 -15.11 2.82 2.94
CA ASN A 61 -15.74 1.56 2.53
C ASN A 61 -15.43 1.21 1.08
N LEU A 62 -15.23 2.21 0.23
CA LEU A 62 -15.03 2.04 -1.22
C LEU A 62 -13.58 2.25 -1.64
N HIS A 63 -12.85 3.12 -0.94
CA HIS A 63 -11.51 3.50 -1.34
C HIS A 63 -10.46 2.79 -0.50
N SER A 64 -9.40 2.36 -1.17
CA SER A 64 -8.20 1.80 -0.54
C SER A 64 -6.96 2.48 -1.10
N ILE A 65 -5.93 2.60 -0.29
CA ILE A 65 -4.62 3.08 -0.74
C ILE A 65 -3.67 1.89 -0.85
N ILE A 66 -2.98 1.80 -1.98
CA ILE A 66 -1.90 0.83 -2.19
C ILE A 66 -0.57 1.56 -2.07
N SER A 67 0.16 1.29 -1.00
CA SER A 67 1.49 1.85 -0.77
C SER A 67 2.57 0.87 -1.20
N CYS A 68 3.62 1.39 -1.84
CA CYS A 68 4.77 0.60 -2.31
C CYS A 68 6.04 1.15 -1.64
N PRO A 69 6.36 0.73 -0.40
CA PRO A 69 7.42 1.32 0.42
C PRO A 69 8.79 1.42 -0.26
N VAL A 70 9.25 0.37 -0.97
CA VAL A 70 10.54 0.37 -1.68
C VAL A 70 10.52 1.39 -2.81
N SER A 71 9.50 1.33 -3.70
CA SER A 71 9.34 2.26 -4.81
C SER A 71 9.25 3.71 -4.32
N ASN A 72 8.45 3.97 -3.30
CA ASN A 72 8.31 5.30 -2.72
C ASN A 72 9.65 5.84 -2.21
N ARG A 73 10.47 5.01 -1.54
CA ARG A 73 11.79 5.40 -1.02
C ARG A 73 12.80 5.62 -2.13
N LEU A 74 12.80 4.79 -3.17
CA LEU A 74 13.65 4.96 -4.35
C LEU A 74 13.39 6.33 -5.01
N LEU A 75 12.14 6.76 -5.05
CA LEU A 75 11.71 8.06 -5.59
C LEU A 75 11.76 9.19 -4.55
N SER A 76 12.52 9.01 -3.45
CA SER A 76 12.73 10.00 -2.38
C SER A 76 11.44 10.49 -1.72
N SER A 77 10.45 9.61 -1.61
CA SER A 77 9.13 9.92 -1.07
C SER A 77 8.76 9.00 0.10
N LYS A 78 7.85 9.46 0.95
CA LYS A 78 7.26 8.67 2.04
C LYS A 78 5.76 8.93 2.06
N PHE A 79 4.96 7.86 2.06
CA PHE A 79 3.52 7.95 2.30
C PHE A 79 3.23 8.26 3.78
N ASN A 80 2.29 9.15 4.05
CA ASN A 80 1.88 9.46 5.42
C ASN A 80 0.88 8.42 5.95
N LEU A 81 1.42 7.29 6.37
CA LEU A 81 0.65 6.15 6.86
C LEU A 81 -0.21 6.51 8.08
N GLN A 82 0.34 7.29 9.03
CA GLN A 82 -0.39 7.64 10.26
C GLN A 82 -1.64 8.46 9.96
N ASN A 83 -1.57 9.39 9.01
CA ASN A 83 -2.75 10.18 8.60
C ASN A 83 -3.83 9.28 7.98
N ALA A 84 -3.45 8.34 7.11
CA ALA A 84 -4.39 7.41 6.51
C ALA A 84 -5.05 6.47 7.54
N LEU A 85 -4.27 5.96 8.50
CA LEU A 85 -4.80 5.14 9.60
C LEU A 85 -5.77 5.93 10.48
N ASN A 86 -5.46 7.19 10.80
CA ASN A 86 -6.34 8.05 11.59
C ASN A 86 -7.69 8.33 10.90
N ASN A 87 -7.70 8.31 9.57
CA ASN A 87 -8.92 8.44 8.76
C ASN A 87 -9.61 7.09 8.47
N ASN A 88 -9.12 5.98 9.03
CA ASN A 88 -9.63 4.62 8.83
C ASN A 88 -9.65 4.17 7.36
N ILE A 89 -8.76 4.69 6.53
CA ILE A 89 -8.60 4.25 5.15
C ILE A 89 -7.96 2.86 5.12
N ASN A 90 -8.49 1.99 4.30
CA ASN A 90 -7.91 0.67 4.08
C ASN A 90 -6.59 0.81 3.30
N ILE A 91 -5.50 0.20 3.82
CA ILE A 91 -4.17 0.33 3.23
C ILE A 91 -3.61 -1.07 2.99
N ALA A 92 -3.18 -1.32 1.75
CA ALA A 92 -2.43 -2.51 1.39
C ALA A 92 -1.02 -2.13 0.93
N PHE A 93 -0.07 -3.06 1.08
CA PHE A 93 1.27 -2.93 0.53
C PHE A 93 1.40 -3.76 -0.74
N ALA A 94 2.15 -3.23 -1.71
CA ALA A 94 2.45 -3.89 -2.98
C ALA A 94 3.89 -3.56 -3.43
N THR A 95 4.42 -4.38 -4.33
CA THR A 95 5.80 -4.27 -4.79
C THR A 95 6.02 -3.20 -5.85
N ASP A 96 4.95 -2.75 -6.54
CA ASP A 96 5.10 -2.03 -7.80
C ASP A 96 5.85 -2.89 -8.85
N GLY A 97 6.43 -2.28 -9.87
CA GLY A 97 7.19 -2.97 -10.90
C GLY A 97 8.71 -2.94 -10.67
N LEU A 98 9.44 -3.83 -11.34
CA LEU A 98 10.90 -3.90 -11.24
C LEU A 98 11.64 -2.65 -11.76
N SER A 99 10.95 -1.73 -12.41
CA SER A 99 11.50 -0.42 -12.79
C SER A 99 11.74 0.50 -11.59
N SER A 100 11.04 0.26 -10.48
CA SER A 100 11.12 1.06 -9.25
C SER A 100 11.28 0.19 -7.99
N ASN A 101 11.63 -1.09 -8.15
CA ASN A 101 11.86 -2.01 -7.05
C ASN A 101 13.04 -2.93 -7.31
N ILE A 102 13.67 -3.40 -6.24
CA ILE A 102 14.80 -4.35 -6.29
C ILE A 102 14.33 -5.80 -6.40
N SER A 103 13.07 -6.08 -6.03
CA SER A 103 12.48 -7.43 -6.08
C SER A 103 10.95 -7.37 -6.14
N LEU A 104 10.30 -8.50 -6.50
CA LEU A 104 8.85 -8.69 -6.35
C LEU A 104 8.49 -9.48 -5.08
N ASN A 105 9.41 -9.57 -4.12
CA ASN A 105 9.17 -10.25 -2.86
C ASN A 105 8.46 -9.30 -1.88
N ILE A 106 7.24 -9.63 -1.52
CA ILE A 106 6.43 -8.80 -0.61
C ILE A 106 7.07 -8.61 0.78
N TRP A 107 7.93 -9.54 1.22
CA TRP A 107 8.65 -9.41 2.48
C TRP A 107 9.66 -8.25 2.46
N ASP A 108 10.18 -7.88 1.29
CA ASP A 108 11.05 -6.71 1.14
C ASP A 108 10.26 -5.42 1.34
N GLU A 109 9.01 -5.37 0.87
CA GLU A 109 8.09 -4.26 1.13
C GLU A 109 7.77 -4.10 2.61
N LEU A 110 7.50 -5.22 3.30
CA LEU A 110 7.23 -5.19 4.75
C LEU A 110 8.43 -4.67 5.53
N ARG A 111 9.64 -5.10 5.18
CA ARG A 111 10.89 -4.60 5.79
C ARG A 111 11.14 -3.13 5.47
N ALA A 112 10.95 -2.73 4.22
CA ALA A 112 11.08 -1.33 3.81
C ALA A 112 10.05 -0.43 4.52
N GLY A 113 8.81 -0.91 4.63
CA GLY A 113 7.74 -0.23 5.37
C GLY A 113 8.08 -0.05 6.84
N LEU A 114 8.60 -1.09 7.49
CA LEU A 114 9.04 -1.05 8.88
C LEU A 114 10.12 0.03 9.11
N MET A 115 11.10 0.12 8.20
CA MET A 115 12.14 1.14 8.27
C MET A 115 11.64 2.55 7.93
N ALA A 116 10.70 2.65 6.99
CA ALA A 116 10.16 3.94 6.56
C ALA A 116 9.22 4.57 7.60
N HIS A 117 8.53 3.76 8.41
CA HIS A 117 7.53 4.20 9.39
C HIS A 117 7.97 3.96 10.83
N SER A 118 9.24 4.25 11.12
CA SER A 118 9.83 4.14 12.47
C SER A 118 9.21 5.11 13.50
N ASP A 119 8.38 6.03 13.08
CA ASP A 119 7.55 6.92 13.90
C ASP A 119 6.33 6.20 14.50
N ILE A 120 5.98 5.00 14.02
CA ILE A 120 4.91 4.17 14.57
C ILE A 120 5.53 3.11 15.49
N GLU A 121 4.88 2.84 16.62
CA GLU A 121 5.32 1.82 17.56
C GLU A 121 5.46 0.46 16.85
N LEU A 122 6.60 -0.21 17.07
CA LEU A 122 7.07 -1.34 16.27
C LEU A 122 6.07 -2.51 16.21
N SER A 123 5.50 -2.91 17.34
CA SER A 123 4.56 -4.05 17.40
C SER A 123 3.25 -3.74 16.69
N LYS A 124 2.77 -2.49 16.81
CA LYS A 124 1.57 -2.02 16.11
C LYS A 124 1.80 -1.99 14.62
N PHE A 125 2.96 -1.44 14.18
CA PHE A 125 3.31 -1.44 12.77
C PHE A 125 3.42 -2.87 12.22
N ALA A 126 4.12 -3.78 12.91
CA ALA A 126 4.30 -5.15 12.44
C ALA A 126 2.96 -5.90 12.27
N THR A 127 2.05 -5.73 13.21
CA THR A 127 0.69 -6.26 13.10
C THR A 127 -0.09 -5.68 11.92
N PHE A 128 -0.03 -4.36 11.73
CA PHE A 128 -0.61 -3.67 10.58
C PHE A 128 0.03 -4.17 9.28
N ALA A 129 1.36 -4.28 9.22
CA ALA A 129 2.10 -4.67 8.03
C ALA A 129 1.70 -6.05 7.52
N LEU A 130 1.51 -7.04 8.40
CA LEU A 130 0.98 -8.35 7.99
C LEU A 130 -0.45 -8.25 7.46
N LYS A 131 -1.32 -7.45 8.08
CA LYS A 131 -2.67 -7.20 7.56
C LYS A 131 -2.65 -6.50 6.21
N SER A 132 -1.68 -5.62 5.97
CA SER A 132 -1.56 -4.88 4.70
C SER A 132 -1.22 -5.76 3.49
N VAL A 133 -0.82 -7.01 3.71
CA VAL A 133 -0.53 -7.99 2.66
C VAL A 133 -1.43 -9.24 2.72
N THR A 134 -2.44 -9.24 3.59
CA THR A 134 -3.39 -10.35 3.76
C THR A 134 -4.84 -9.86 3.72
N THR A 135 -5.40 -9.46 4.85
CA THR A 135 -6.80 -9.05 4.98
C THR A 135 -7.13 -7.75 4.24
N ASN A 136 -6.21 -6.77 4.26
CA ASN A 136 -6.46 -5.46 3.69
C ASN A 136 -6.55 -5.50 2.15
N PRO A 137 -5.64 -6.16 1.40
CA PRO A 137 -5.78 -6.31 -0.04
C PRO A 137 -7.00 -7.16 -0.41
N ALA A 138 -7.35 -8.19 0.35
CA ALA A 138 -8.56 -8.97 0.15
C ALA A 138 -9.81 -8.07 0.23
N LYS A 139 -9.90 -7.23 1.26
CA LYS A 139 -10.97 -6.22 1.40
C LYS A 139 -10.98 -5.25 0.22
N ALA A 140 -9.80 -4.74 -0.18
CA ALA A 140 -9.66 -3.77 -1.27
C ALA A 140 -10.17 -4.32 -2.62
N LEU A 141 -10.02 -5.63 -2.84
CA LEU A 141 -10.44 -6.35 -4.04
C LEU A 141 -11.85 -6.99 -3.92
N GLY A 142 -12.49 -6.88 -2.77
CA GLY A 142 -13.79 -7.51 -2.52
C GLY A 142 -13.74 -9.04 -2.52
N LEU A 143 -12.61 -9.63 -2.11
CA LEU A 143 -12.38 -11.07 -2.13
C LEU A 143 -12.59 -11.71 -0.74
N ASN A 144 -13.18 -12.90 -0.72
CA ASN A 144 -13.41 -13.67 0.50
C ASN A 144 -12.19 -14.55 0.85
N LEU A 145 -11.08 -13.89 1.16
CA LEU A 145 -9.80 -14.51 1.54
C LEU A 145 -9.00 -13.57 2.45
N GLY A 146 -7.74 -13.90 2.77
CA GLY A 146 -6.82 -13.06 3.53
C GLY A 146 -6.83 -13.31 5.04
N GLU A 147 -7.73 -14.16 5.55
CA GLU A 147 -7.74 -14.62 6.94
C GLU A 147 -8.13 -16.11 7.04
N LEU A 148 -7.63 -16.79 8.06
CA LEU A 148 -7.99 -18.19 8.36
C LEU A 148 -9.34 -18.23 9.07
N LYS A 149 -10.42 -18.33 8.29
CA LYS A 149 -11.79 -18.35 8.79
C LYS A 149 -12.62 -19.34 8.00
N ALA A 150 -13.49 -20.08 8.70
CA ALA A 150 -14.41 -21.01 8.06
C ALA A 150 -15.28 -20.30 7.02
N GLY A 151 -15.37 -20.85 5.81
CA GLY A 151 -16.09 -20.28 4.68
C GLY A 151 -15.26 -19.36 3.76
N ASN A 152 -14.04 -19.00 4.15
CA ASN A 152 -13.12 -18.27 3.27
C ASN A 152 -12.42 -19.21 2.29
N ILE A 153 -11.95 -18.64 1.17
CA ILE A 153 -11.08 -19.34 0.23
C ILE A 153 -9.77 -19.68 0.94
N ALA A 154 -9.33 -20.95 0.83
CA ALA A 154 -8.17 -21.47 1.51
C ALA A 154 -6.86 -21.18 0.73
N ASP A 155 -6.52 -19.90 0.61
CA ASP A 155 -5.20 -19.44 0.13
C ASP A 155 -4.30 -19.28 1.36
N ILE A 156 -3.35 -20.21 1.55
CA ILE A 156 -2.59 -20.35 2.79
C ILE A 156 -1.10 -20.44 2.48
N ALA A 157 -0.30 -19.58 3.08
CA ALA A 157 1.15 -19.67 3.09
C ALA A 157 1.62 -20.22 4.44
N VAL A 158 2.47 -21.24 4.42
CA VAL A 158 3.08 -21.84 5.60
C VAL A 158 4.54 -21.43 5.66
N PHE A 159 4.98 -20.96 6.82
CA PHE A 159 6.36 -20.55 7.07
C PHE A 159 7.01 -21.44 8.14
N ASN A 160 8.33 -21.37 8.25
CA ASN A 160 9.03 -21.99 9.37
C ASN A 160 8.62 -21.32 10.69
N GLY A 161 8.49 -22.10 11.74
CA GLY A 161 8.25 -21.58 13.09
C GLY A 161 9.48 -20.87 13.66
N PHE A 162 9.24 -20.06 14.68
CA PHE A 162 10.26 -19.40 15.49
C PHE A 162 10.15 -19.87 16.94
N GLU A 163 11.27 -19.97 17.63
CA GLU A 163 11.28 -20.10 19.10
C GLU A 163 11.07 -18.69 19.67
N LEU A 164 9.88 -18.46 20.21
CA LEU A 164 9.50 -17.15 20.76
C LEU A 164 9.37 -17.24 22.28
N SER A 165 9.97 -16.29 22.98
CA SER A 165 9.73 -16.07 24.41
C SER A 165 8.39 -15.37 24.67
N ASP A 166 7.91 -14.58 23.70
CA ASP A 166 6.64 -13.84 23.73
C ASP A 166 5.98 -13.88 22.34
N ILE A 167 4.75 -14.37 22.30
CA ILE A 167 3.94 -14.45 21.06
C ILE A 167 3.69 -13.06 20.43
N SER A 168 3.74 -11.98 21.20
CA SER A 168 3.62 -10.61 20.68
C SER A 168 4.71 -10.24 19.69
N GLN A 169 5.85 -10.94 19.71
CA GLN A 169 6.98 -10.75 18.80
C GLN A 169 6.80 -11.45 17.45
N LEU A 170 5.80 -12.33 17.31
CA LEU A 170 5.63 -13.16 16.11
C LEU A 170 5.58 -12.34 14.82
N CYS A 171 4.84 -11.25 14.81
CA CYS A 171 4.70 -10.40 13.61
C CYS A 171 6.04 -9.78 13.20
N ILE A 172 6.84 -9.34 14.17
CA ILE A 172 8.15 -8.74 13.92
C ILE A 172 9.12 -9.81 13.39
N GLU A 173 9.18 -10.97 14.04
CA GLU A 173 10.03 -12.10 13.64
C GLU A 173 9.70 -12.59 12.23
N LEU A 174 8.41 -12.70 11.89
CA LEU A 174 7.97 -13.04 10.54
C LEU A 174 8.50 -12.04 9.53
N ILE A 175 8.36 -10.74 9.76
CA ILE A 175 8.79 -9.70 8.83
C ILE A 175 10.31 -9.72 8.64
N LEU A 176 11.06 -9.82 9.73
CA LEU A 176 12.52 -9.72 9.68
C LEU A 176 13.18 -10.97 9.07
N HIS A 177 12.68 -12.16 9.37
CA HIS A 177 13.39 -13.40 9.10
C HIS A 177 12.80 -14.26 7.99
N THR A 178 11.55 -14.00 7.55
CA THR A 178 10.95 -14.76 6.44
C THR A 178 11.50 -14.30 5.09
N LYS A 179 11.91 -15.29 4.29
CA LYS A 179 12.36 -15.06 2.89
C LYS A 179 11.39 -15.63 1.87
N SER A 180 10.87 -16.83 2.16
CA SER A 180 9.96 -17.56 1.28
C SER A 180 9.03 -18.45 2.11
N ALA A 181 7.91 -18.85 1.52
CA ALA A 181 7.03 -19.85 2.13
C ALA A 181 7.66 -21.23 2.08
N LYS A 182 7.42 -22.06 3.11
CA LYS A 182 7.75 -23.49 3.15
C LYS A 182 6.75 -24.31 2.33
N ALA A 183 5.51 -23.88 2.30
CA ALA A 183 4.46 -24.44 1.47
C ALA A 183 3.42 -23.35 1.15
N LEU A 184 2.82 -23.46 -0.03
CA LEU A 184 1.74 -22.60 -0.48
C LEU A 184 0.55 -23.47 -0.90
N TYR A 185 -0.64 -23.04 -0.50
CA TYR A 185 -1.90 -23.65 -0.89
C TYR A 185 -2.76 -22.56 -1.57
N ILE A 186 -3.35 -22.90 -2.71
CA ILE A 186 -4.30 -22.05 -3.43
C ILE A 186 -5.62 -22.80 -3.53
N LYS A 187 -6.68 -22.22 -3.00
CA LYS A 187 -8.01 -22.86 -2.88
C LYS A 187 -7.96 -24.22 -2.19
N GLY A 188 -7.04 -24.38 -1.24
CA GLY A 188 -6.83 -25.62 -0.49
C GLY A 188 -5.92 -26.65 -1.17
N GLU A 189 -5.50 -26.44 -2.41
CA GLU A 189 -4.60 -27.34 -3.15
C GLU A 189 -3.15 -26.87 -2.99
N LYS A 190 -2.26 -27.81 -2.65
CA LYS A 190 -0.84 -27.54 -2.47
C LYS A 190 -0.18 -27.21 -3.80
N CYS A 191 0.50 -26.08 -3.88
CA CYS A 191 1.31 -25.70 -5.05
C CYS A 191 2.63 -26.47 -5.05
N ASN A 192 3.01 -26.98 -6.23
CA ASN A 192 4.33 -27.57 -6.49
C ASN A 192 5.17 -26.50 -7.22
N TYR A 193 6.22 -25.99 -6.58
CA TYR A 193 7.18 -25.02 -7.13
C TYR A 193 8.60 -25.35 -6.71
#